data_5f4516dce076d721e924ff52637a23b6
#
_entry.id   5f4516dce076d721e924ff52637a23b6
#
_cell.length_a   1.000
_cell.length_b   1.000
_cell.length_c   1.000
_cell.angle_alpha   90.00
_cell.angle_beta   90.00
_cell.angle_gamma   90.00
#
_symmetry.space_group_name_H-M   'P 1'
#
loop_
_entity.id
_entity.type
_entity.pdbx_description
1 polymer ?
#
loop_
_entity_poly.entity_id
_entity_poly.type
_entity_poly.pdbx_seq_one_letter_code
_entity_poly.pdbx_strand_id
1 'polypeptide(L)'
;VTISQWFPTVAGRRVNSAGGILGECVALVQKYANEVLGVSGAPVFPVGSAKDMVGSRPDAFTWVPNTPSGVPPYGSIVVFNGRVGGGYGHTGVAIEGSDVNQVRVIQQNDPYGSGASIKTYPYTNVSGWLVPKSNNAGSPAQGGTDVVIQGENEFARANQLHVQLLGRPLSRETFNALVGKSWLNVIEIFSDHKETQQQQQVLQVGRVAVADKWQQQIYDLQAQVKSQQTALDEMGKQIRELQAQLGVQSDDTKLLNGFGEWLQKIITRLGVKK
;
A
#
# COMPACT_ATOMS: atom_id res chain seq x y z
N VAL A 1 6.28 23.91 -3.58
CA VAL A 1 5.51 23.45 -2.41
C VAL A 1 6.45 22.63 -1.54
N THR A 2 6.52 22.90 -0.23
CA THR A 2 7.31 22.09 0.73
C THR A 2 6.51 20.90 1.23
N ILE A 3 7.18 19.91 1.84
CA ILE A 3 6.51 18.75 2.45
C ILE A 3 5.50 19.19 3.52
N SER A 4 5.85 20.17 4.35
CA SER A 4 4.97 20.72 5.40
C SER A 4 3.70 21.40 4.85
N GLN A 5 3.79 22.00 3.66
CA GLN A 5 2.63 22.57 2.96
C GLN A 5 1.80 21.50 2.24
N TRP A 6 2.46 20.47 1.72
CA TRP A 6 1.85 19.42 0.93
C TRP A 6 1.14 18.35 1.77
N PHE A 7 1.80 17.87 2.83
CA PHE A 7 1.27 16.74 3.60
C PHE A 7 -0.14 16.98 4.16
N PRO A 8 -0.51 18.16 4.70
CA PRO A 8 -1.88 18.43 5.14
C PRO A 8 -2.95 18.26 4.05
N THR A 9 -2.58 18.34 2.77
CA THR A 9 -3.53 18.16 1.66
C THR A 9 -3.87 16.71 1.37
N VAL A 10 -3.04 15.77 1.83
CA VAL A 10 -3.18 14.32 1.62
C VAL A 10 -3.42 13.54 2.91
N ALA A 11 -3.12 14.10 4.07
CA ALA A 11 -3.23 13.44 5.36
C ALA A 11 -4.62 12.82 5.60
N GLY A 12 -4.65 11.59 6.08
CA GLY A 12 -5.87 10.82 6.34
C GLY A 12 -6.56 10.27 5.08
N ARG A 13 -6.14 10.66 3.88
CA ARG A 13 -6.77 10.25 2.62
C ARG A 13 -6.00 9.11 1.96
N ARG A 14 -6.72 8.19 1.32
CA ARG A 14 -6.14 7.28 0.34
C ARG A 14 -5.99 8.03 -0.97
N VAL A 15 -4.77 8.43 -1.28
CA VAL A 15 -4.48 9.23 -2.47
C VAL A 15 -4.05 8.36 -3.63
N ASN A 16 -4.24 8.90 -4.83
CA ASN A 16 -3.78 8.32 -6.08
C ASN A 16 -2.87 9.33 -6.80
N SER A 17 -2.10 8.84 -7.75
CA SER A 17 -1.37 9.65 -8.72
C SER A 17 -1.54 9.04 -10.12
N ALA A 18 -1.26 9.83 -11.14
CA ALA A 18 -1.33 9.35 -12.52
C ALA A 18 -0.44 8.11 -12.71
N GLY A 19 -1.04 7.01 -13.18
CA GLY A 19 -0.38 5.71 -13.35
C GLY A 19 -0.15 4.90 -12.07
N GLY A 20 -0.60 5.38 -10.90
CA GLY A 20 -0.57 4.64 -9.64
C GLY A 20 -1.89 3.93 -9.33
N ILE A 21 -1.84 2.89 -8.50
CA ILE A 21 -3.03 2.22 -7.98
C ILE A 21 -3.55 3.02 -6.78
N LEU A 22 -4.85 3.33 -6.78
CA LEU A 22 -5.48 4.13 -5.74
C LEU A 22 -5.23 3.55 -4.33
N GLY A 23 -4.67 4.39 -3.48
CA GLY A 23 -4.43 4.06 -2.08
C GLY A 23 -3.21 3.19 -1.80
N GLU A 24 -2.42 2.82 -2.82
CA GLU A 24 -1.18 2.10 -2.62
C GLU A 24 -0.03 3.03 -2.21
N CYS A 25 0.97 2.50 -1.47
CA CYS A 25 2.09 3.30 -0.97
C CYS A 25 2.88 3.98 -2.12
N VAL A 26 3.04 3.31 -3.25
CA VAL A 26 3.70 3.86 -4.45
C VAL A 26 2.91 5.06 -5.00
N ALA A 27 1.58 5.06 -4.96
CA ALA A 27 0.77 6.19 -5.43
C ALA A 27 1.04 7.46 -4.61
N LEU A 28 1.25 7.35 -3.30
CA LEU A 28 1.59 8.48 -2.45
C LEU A 28 2.94 9.10 -2.83
N VAL A 29 3.98 8.27 -2.98
CA VAL A 29 5.33 8.78 -3.30
C VAL A 29 5.43 9.27 -4.75
N GLN A 30 4.63 8.75 -5.68
CA GLN A 30 4.49 9.32 -7.02
C GLN A 30 3.87 10.71 -6.97
N LYS A 31 2.79 10.88 -6.20
CA LYS A 31 2.15 12.18 -5.99
C LYS A 31 3.11 13.19 -5.36
N TYR A 32 3.87 12.76 -4.35
CA TYR A 32 4.93 13.55 -3.75
C TYR A 32 5.99 13.98 -4.78
N ALA A 33 6.49 13.03 -5.57
CA ALA A 33 7.49 13.32 -6.59
C ALA A 33 7.01 14.35 -7.64
N ASN A 34 5.75 14.25 -8.07
CA ASN A 34 5.17 15.22 -9.01
C ASN A 34 4.92 16.58 -8.37
N GLU A 35 4.24 16.63 -7.21
CA GLU A 35 3.70 17.88 -6.65
C GLU A 35 4.72 18.66 -5.81
N VAL A 36 5.64 17.97 -5.15
CA VAL A 36 6.66 18.60 -4.28
C VAL A 36 8.00 18.72 -4.98
N LEU A 37 8.47 17.63 -5.59
CA LEU A 37 9.78 17.62 -6.24
C LEU A 37 9.76 18.15 -7.68
N GLY A 38 8.58 18.26 -8.31
CA GLY A 38 8.43 18.71 -9.69
C GLY A 38 8.97 17.69 -10.72
N VAL A 39 9.09 16.42 -10.34
CA VAL A 39 9.50 15.36 -11.26
C VAL A 39 8.35 15.10 -12.21
N SER A 40 8.55 15.41 -13.51
CA SER A 40 7.55 15.18 -14.56
C SER A 40 7.51 13.71 -14.97
N GLY A 41 6.35 13.30 -15.50
CA GLY A 41 6.09 11.95 -15.96
C GLY A 41 4.99 11.25 -15.16
N ALA A 42 4.27 10.38 -15.85
CA ALA A 42 3.22 9.57 -15.24
C ALA A 42 3.23 8.17 -15.88
N PRO A 43 3.56 7.14 -15.13
CA PRO A 43 3.99 7.14 -13.73
C PRO A 43 5.47 7.55 -13.56
N VAL A 44 5.80 8.23 -12.45
CA VAL A 44 7.20 8.54 -12.06
C VAL A 44 7.96 7.25 -11.76
N PHE A 45 7.28 6.30 -11.10
CA PHE A 45 7.80 4.96 -10.80
C PHE A 45 6.89 3.92 -11.47
N PRO A 46 7.22 3.44 -12.68
CA PRO A 46 6.43 2.44 -13.41
C PRO A 46 6.67 1.03 -12.85
N VAL A 47 6.26 0.79 -11.60
CA VAL A 47 6.48 -0.47 -10.88
C VAL A 47 5.19 -1.09 -10.39
N GLY A 48 5.11 -2.41 -10.39
CA GLY A 48 4.03 -3.19 -9.77
C GLY A 48 4.23 -3.41 -8.26
N SER A 49 5.44 -3.17 -7.74
CA SER A 49 5.81 -3.40 -6.34
C SER A 49 6.74 -2.30 -5.85
N ALA A 50 6.55 -1.85 -4.62
CA ALA A 50 7.39 -0.80 -4.04
C ALA A 50 8.88 -1.19 -3.96
N LYS A 51 9.18 -2.48 -3.69
CA LYS A 51 10.55 -3.01 -3.66
C LYS A 51 11.32 -2.83 -4.97
N ASP A 52 10.61 -2.73 -6.09
CA ASP A 52 11.20 -2.66 -7.44
C ASP A 52 11.52 -1.23 -7.88
N MET A 53 11.17 -0.22 -7.05
CA MET A 53 11.43 1.19 -7.35
C MET A 53 12.91 1.53 -7.57
N VAL A 54 13.81 0.77 -6.96
CA VAL A 54 15.27 0.95 -7.12
C VAL A 54 15.69 0.75 -8.56
N GLY A 55 15.19 -0.32 -9.20
CA GLY A 55 15.51 -0.67 -10.58
C GLY A 55 14.87 0.24 -11.63
N SER A 56 13.74 0.85 -11.28
CA SER A 56 12.93 1.71 -12.18
C SER A 56 12.97 3.18 -11.78
N ARG A 57 14.00 3.61 -11.03
CA ARG A 57 14.11 4.97 -10.55
C ARG A 57 14.38 5.95 -11.70
N PRO A 58 13.73 7.12 -11.71
CA PRO A 58 14.07 8.21 -12.63
C PRO A 58 15.47 8.79 -12.33
N ASP A 59 16.07 9.42 -13.34
CA ASP A 59 17.34 10.15 -13.21
C ASP A 59 17.32 11.29 -12.19
N ALA A 60 16.12 11.75 -11.82
CA ALA A 60 15.92 12.76 -10.78
C ALA A 60 16.35 12.29 -9.37
N PHE A 61 16.63 10.99 -9.18
CA PHE A 61 16.97 10.40 -7.89
C PHE A 61 18.34 9.70 -7.91
N THR A 62 19.03 9.76 -6.78
CA THR A 62 20.20 8.95 -6.48
C THR A 62 19.82 7.86 -5.49
N TRP A 63 20.15 6.60 -5.80
CA TRP A 63 19.98 5.50 -4.86
C TRP A 63 21.09 5.47 -3.82
N VAL A 64 20.70 5.35 -2.56
CA VAL A 64 21.61 5.14 -1.43
C VAL A 64 21.16 3.88 -0.69
N PRO A 65 21.98 2.81 -0.66
CA PRO A 65 21.63 1.60 0.08
C PRO A 65 21.65 1.86 1.59
N ASN A 66 20.81 1.13 2.33
CA ASN A 66 20.80 1.21 3.79
C ASN A 66 22.13 0.66 4.36
N THR A 67 22.70 1.37 5.31
CA THR A 67 23.89 0.98 6.08
C THR A 67 23.62 1.15 7.57
N PRO A 68 24.37 0.49 8.47
CA PRO A 68 24.13 0.58 9.92
C PRO A 68 24.13 2.00 10.50
N SER A 69 24.86 2.93 9.88
CA SER A 69 24.92 4.35 10.29
C SER A 69 24.17 5.27 9.32
N GLY A 70 23.50 4.72 8.30
CA GLY A 70 22.80 5.51 7.29
C GLY A 70 21.50 6.10 7.86
N VAL A 71 21.27 7.39 7.58
CA VAL A 71 20.03 8.08 7.86
C VAL A 71 19.54 8.73 6.57
N PRO A 72 18.31 8.46 6.11
CA PRO A 72 17.81 9.08 4.88
C PRO A 72 17.71 10.60 5.08
N PRO A 73 18.23 11.40 4.13
CA PRO A 73 17.99 12.83 4.11
C PRO A 73 16.49 13.15 4.08
N TYR A 74 16.10 14.26 4.67
CA TYR A 74 14.74 14.77 4.62
C TYR A 74 14.23 14.86 3.17
N GLY A 75 13.03 14.36 2.91
CA GLY A 75 12.44 14.33 1.56
C GLY A 75 12.90 13.16 0.69
N SER A 76 13.77 12.29 1.18
CA SER A 76 14.12 11.05 0.47
C SER A 76 12.96 10.07 0.44
N ILE A 77 12.85 9.28 -0.61
CA ILE A 77 11.86 8.22 -0.71
C ILE A 77 12.49 6.93 -0.18
N VAL A 78 12.00 6.44 0.95
CA VAL A 78 12.46 5.21 1.60
C VAL A 78 11.84 4.00 0.91
N VAL A 79 12.65 2.98 0.61
CA VAL A 79 12.22 1.75 -0.03
C VAL A 79 12.43 0.57 0.92
N PHE A 80 11.37 -0.16 1.19
CA PHE A 80 11.40 -1.38 2.00
C PHE A 80 11.40 -2.61 1.10
N ASN A 81 12.06 -3.68 1.54
CA ASN A 81 12.16 -4.95 0.81
C ASN A 81 10.84 -5.75 0.88
N GLY A 82 10.80 -6.88 0.15
CA GLY A 82 9.62 -7.74 0.05
C GLY A 82 9.28 -8.54 1.32
N ARG A 83 9.96 -8.34 2.45
CA ARG A 83 9.58 -8.96 3.73
C ARG A 83 8.42 -8.23 4.41
N VAL A 84 8.03 -7.08 3.89
CA VAL A 84 6.87 -6.29 4.32
C VAL A 84 5.87 -6.13 3.18
N GLY A 85 4.68 -5.61 3.47
CA GLY A 85 3.65 -5.34 2.46
C GLY A 85 3.20 -6.58 1.68
N GLY A 86 3.10 -7.76 2.31
CA GLY A 86 2.64 -8.98 1.65
C GLY A 86 3.55 -9.47 0.51
N GLY A 87 4.84 -9.13 0.53
CA GLY A 87 5.80 -9.49 -0.52
C GLY A 87 6.05 -8.39 -1.56
N TYR A 88 5.26 -7.33 -1.57
CA TYR A 88 5.37 -6.19 -2.50
C TYR A 88 6.35 -5.11 -2.03
N GLY A 89 6.79 -5.18 -0.76
CA GLY A 89 7.56 -4.11 -0.15
C GLY A 89 6.67 -2.97 0.32
N HIS A 90 7.30 -1.87 0.74
CA HIS A 90 6.64 -0.65 1.17
C HIS A 90 7.47 0.57 0.80
N THR A 91 6.89 1.76 0.85
CA THR A 91 7.61 3.01 0.57
C THR A 91 6.94 4.19 1.30
N GLY A 92 7.73 5.22 1.53
CA GLY A 92 7.26 6.47 2.13
C GLY A 92 8.30 7.57 1.97
N VAL A 93 7.95 8.80 2.35
CA VAL A 93 8.81 9.98 2.27
C VAL A 93 9.44 10.23 3.63
N ALA A 94 10.77 10.20 3.74
CA ALA A 94 11.50 10.48 4.97
C ALA A 94 11.28 11.91 5.45
N ILE A 95 11.01 12.06 6.74
CA ILE A 95 10.81 13.35 7.39
C ILE A 95 11.69 13.50 8.64
N GLU A 96 11.60 14.64 9.29
CA GLU A 96 12.28 14.91 10.55
C GLU A 96 12.01 13.84 11.61
N GLY A 97 12.97 13.59 12.49
CA GLY A 97 12.90 12.57 13.55
C GLY A 97 13.36 11.18 13.10
N SER A 98 13.92 11.05 11.90
CA SER A 98 14.72 9.88 11.51
C SER A 98 16.10 9.96 12.14
N ASP A 99 16.60 8.84 12.68
CA ASP A 99 17.93 8.72 13.27
C ASP A 99 18.56 7.35 12.88
N VAL A 100 19.66 6.96 13.48
CA VAL A 100 20.35 5.68 13.16
C VAL A 100 19.57 4.43 13.59
N ASN A 101 18.54 4.56 14.44
CA ASN A 101 17.77 3.45 14.97
C ASN A 101 16.43 3.27 14.25
N GLN A 102 15.88 4.37 13.74
CA GLN A 102 14.52 4.40 13.17
C GLN A 102 14.40 5.42 12.05
N VAL A 103 13.53 5.12 11.10
CA VAL A 103 13.14 6.03 10.03
C VAL A 103 11.70 6.47 10.22
N ARG A 104 11.46 7.77 10.17
CA ARG A 104 10.15 8.39 10.26
C ARG A 104 9.72 8.84 8.88
N VAL A 105 8.55 8.40 8.43
CA VAL A 105 8.09 8.62 7.05
C VAL A 105 6.63 9.04 6.97
N ILE A 106 6.31 9.84 5.97
CA ILE A 106 4.95 9.97 5.46
C ILE A 106 4.70 8.76 4.56
N GLN A 107 3.68 7.98 4.85
CA GLN A 107 3.33 6.76 4.13
C GLN A 107 1.81 6.61 3.99
N GLN A 108 1.34 5.67 3.17
CA GLN A 108 -0.05 5.21 3.17
C GLN A 108 -0.11 3.70 2.95
N ASN A 109 -1.26 3.10 3.27
CA ASN A 109 -1.53 1.67 3.12
C ASN A 109 -0.78 0.76 4.10
N ASP A 110 -0.26 1.29 5.19
CA ASP A 110 0.22 0.52 6.33
C ASP A 110 -0.31 1.12 7.65
N PRO A 111 -1.31 0.45 8.30
CA PRO A 111 -1.89 -0.84 7.92
C PRO A 111 -2.65 -0.78 6.59
N TYR A 112 -2.83 -1.95 5.96
CA TYR A 112 -3.50 -2.08 4.67
C TYR A 112 -4.83 -1.28 4.62
N GLY A 113 -4.97 -0.47 3.58
CA GLY A 113 -6.13 0.41 3.34
C GLY A 113 -6.14 1.70 4.15
N SER A 114 -5.12 1.99 4.97
CA SER A 114 -5.00 3.29 5.65
C SER A 114 -4.67 4.41 4.66
N GLY A 115 -5.13 5.63 5.00
CA GLY A 115 -4.74 6.84 4.30
C GLY A 115 -3.32 7.29 4.64
N ALA A 116 -2.90 8.40 4.01
CA ALA A 116 -1.60 9.00 4.24
C ALA A 116 -1.44 9.42 5.71
N SER A 117 -0.38 8.95 6.34
CA SER A 117 -0.08 9.19 7.77
C SER A 117 1.42 9.22 8.01
N ILE A 118 1.84 9.71 9.17
CA ILE A 118 3.22 9.60 9.62
C ILE A 118 3.36 8.30 10.41
N LYS A 119 4.46 7.56 10.12
CA LYS A 119 4.79 6.34 10.84
C LYS A 119 6.29 6.20 10.99
N THR A 120 6.71 5.58 12.10
CA THR A 120 8.12 5.29 12.39
C THR A 120 8.37 3.80 12.23
N TYR A 121 9.47 3.45 11.59
CA TYR A 121 9.89 2.07 11.33
C TYR A 121 11.34 1.84 11.76
N PRO A 122 11.67 0.63 12.22
CA PRO A 122 13.06 0.22 12.34
C PRO A 122 13.66 -0.01 10.94
N TYR A 123 14.98 0.05 10.81
CA TYR A 123 15.67 -0.18 9.53
C TYR A 123 15.72 -1.65 9.09
N THR A 124 15.21 -2.59 9.87
CA THR A 124 15.34 -4.05 9.62
C THR A 124 14.93 -4.48 8.21
N ASN A 125 13.93 -3.84 7.62
CA ASN A 125 13.43 -4.18 6.28
C ASN A 125 13.61 -3.03 5.27
N VAL A 126 14.38 -2.00 5.62
CA VAL A 126 14.70 -0.90 4.71
C VAL A 126 15.84 -1.35 3.80
N SER A 127 15.61 -1.31 2.49
CA SER A 127 16.66 -1.56 1.48
C SER A 127 17.58 -0.37 1.31
N GLY A 128 17.05 0.84 1.46
CA GLY A 128 17.72 2.11 1.26
C GLY A 128 16.72 3.20 0.88
N TRP A 129 17.22 4.24 0.26
CA TRP A 129 16.38 5.39 -0.11
C TRP A 129 16.81 6.05 -1.42
N LEU A 130 15.86 6.69 -2.06
CA LEU A 130 16.03 7.49 -3.26
C LEU A 130 16.15 8.96 -2.84
N VAL A 131 17.34 9.53 -2.96
CA VAL A 131 17.61 10.93 -2.63
C VAL A 131 17.30 11.79 -3.86
N PRO A 132 16.40 12.79 -3.77
CA PRO A 132 16.18 13.72 -4.85
C PRO A 132 17.45 14.50 -5.20
N LYS A 133 17.77 14.64 -6.47
CA LYS A 133 18.90 15.46 -6.93
C LYS A 133 18.61 16.96 -6.85
N SER A 134 17.33 17.35 -6.83
CA SER A 134 16.88 18.74 -6.62
C SER A 134 16.37 18.90 -5.18
N ASN A 135 16.75 20.00 -4.53
CA ASN A 135 16.36 20.30 -3.13
C ASN A 135 14.95 20.89 -3.00
N ASN A 136 14.03 20.62 -3.94
CA ASN A 136 12.66 21.14 -3.90
C ASN A 136 11.83 20.62 -2.72
N ALA A 137 12.28 19.58 -2.04
CA ALA A 137 11.60 19.05 -0.84
C ALA A 137 11.55 20.06 0.33
N GLY A 138 12.37 21.11 0.28
CA GLY A 138 12.65 21.99 1.42
C GLY A 138 13.71 21.36 2.33
N SER A 139 14.49 22.17 3.01
CA SER A 139 15.32 21.68 4.12
C SER A 139 14.43 21.39 5.31
N PRO A 140 14.80 20.42 6.21
CA PRO A 140 14.30 20.45 7.57
C PRO A 140 14.60 21.84 8.11
N ALA A 141 13.64 22.47 8.74
CA ALA A 141 13.72 23.85 9.17
C ALA A 141 14.88 24.09 10.15
N GLN A 142 16.09 24.28 9.62
CA GLN A 142 17.05 25.17 10.29
C GLN A 142 16.58 26.60 9.97
N GLY A 143 15.58 27.09 10.71
CA GLY A 143 15.17 28.48 10.70
C GLY A 143 14.24 28.94 9.56
N GLY A 144 13.67 28.05 8.75
CA GLY A 144 12.55 28.37 7.87
C GLY A 144 11.26 28.32 8.67
N THR A 145 10.42 29.35 8.58
CA THR A 145 9.11 29.42 9.26
C THR A 145 8.28 28.19 8.88
N ASP A 146 8.35 27.14 9.72
CA ASP A 146 7.39 26.06 9.72
C ASP A 146 6.00 26.72 9.75
N VAL A 147 5.12 26.39 8.79
CA VAL A 147 3.80 27.00 8.75
C VAL A 147 3.07 26.63 10.02
N VAL A 148 3.13 27.51 10.98
CA VAL A 148 2.48 27.33 12.30
C VAL A 148 1.00 27.68 12.18
N ILE A 149 0.19 27.04 12.97
CA ILE A 149 -1.22 27.40 13.10
C ILE A 149 -1.31 28.82 13.69
N GLN A 150 -1.79 29.75 12.87
CA GLN A 150 -1.96 31.17 13.23
C GLN A 150 -3.45 31.51 13.32
N GLY A 151 -4.01 31.32 14.51
CA GLY A 151 -5.33 31.86 14.83
C GLY A 151 -6.55 31.19 14.13
N GLU A 152 -7.67 31.87 14.22
CA GLU A 152 -9.01 31.37 13.87
C GLU A 152 -9.18 30.93 12.40
N ASN A 153 -8.46 31.53 11.48
CA ASN A 153 -8.59 31.23 10.06
C ASN A 153 -8.17 29.79 9.71
N GLU A 154 -7.42 29.12 10.58
CA GLU A 154 -6.97 27.74 10.37
C GLU A 154 -7.80 26.70 11.14
N PHE A 155 -8.77 27.14 11.95
CA PHE A 155 -9.65 26.23 12.67
C PHE A 155 -10.39 25.27 11.75
N ALA A 156 -10.95 25.77 10.64
CA ALA A 156 -11.68 24.93 9.68
C ALA A 156 -10.79 23.82 9.09
N ARG A 157 -9.54 24.16 8.76
CA ARG A 157 -8.55 23.21 8.23
C ARG A 157 -8.12 22.17 9.29
N ALA A 158 -7.84 22.63 10.52
CA ALA A 158 -7.49 21.74 11.63
C ALA A 158 -8.65 20.81 11.99
N ASN A 159 -9.90 21.34 12.00
CA ASN A 159 -11.10 20.55 12.22
C ASN A 159 -11.32 19.50 11.12
N GLN A 160 -11.14 19.87 9.85
CA GLN A 160 -11.25 18.93 8.75
C GLN A 160 -10.24 17.79 8.90
N LEU A 161 -8.99 18.09 9.23
CA LEU A 161 -7.95 17.11 9.47
C LEU A 161 -8.29 16.19 10.67
N HIS A 162 -8.76 16.79 11.78
CA HIS A 162 -9.16 16.03 12.96
C HIS A 162 -10.32 15.07 12.67
N VAL A 163 -11.32 15.51 11.91
CA VAL A 163 -12.42 14.64 11.45
C VAL A 163 -11.91 13.52 10.56
N GLN A 164 -10.95 13.80 9.66
CA GLN A 164 -10.37 12.78 8.77
C GLN A 164 -9.58 11.71 9.53
N LEU A 165 -8.81 12.09 10.55
CA LEU A 165 -7.95 11.18 11.30
C LEU A 165 -8.68 10.49 12.45
N LEU A 166 -9.56 11.20 13.18
CA LEU A 166 -10.17 10.75 14.42
C LEU A 166 -11.69 10.52 14.31
N GLY A 167 -12.31 10.84 13.17
CA GLY A 167 -13.72 10.62 12.92
C GLY A 167 -14.68 11.57 13.68
N ARG A 168 -14.17 12.56 14.41
CA ARG A 168 -14.97 13.51 15.21
C ARG A 168 -14.49 14.96 15.04
N PRO A 169 -15.35 15.96 15.30
CA PRO A 169 -14.98 17.36 15.23
C PRO A 169 -13.90 17.74 16.26
N LEU A 170 -13.06 18.70 15.89
CA LEU A 170 -12.06 19.31 16.76
C LEU A 170 -12.75 20.27 17.74
N SER A 171 -12.48 20.13 19.04
CA SER A 171 -12.97 21.11 20.04
C SER A 171 -12.16 22.42 19.96
N ARG A 172 -12.79 23.53 20.37
CA ARG A 172 -12.11 24.83 20.48
C ARG A 172 -10.94 24.79 21.44
N GLU A 173 -11.08 24.12 22.55
CA GLU A 173 -10.04 23.97 23.54
C GLU A 173 -8.81 23.26 22.96
N THR A 174 -9.05 22.14 22.28
CA THR A 174 -7.98 21.39 21.60
C THR A 174 -7.31 22.25 20.53
N PHE A 175 -8.08 22.98 19.73
CA PHE A 175 -7.53 23.88 18.71
C PHE A 175 -6.64 24.96 19.33
N ASN A 176 -7.07 25.61 20.42
CA ASN A 176 -6.26 26.64 21.09
C ASN A 176 -4.93 26.10 21.59
N ALA A 177 -4.88 24.83 22.02
CA ALA A 177 -3.64 24.15 22.41
C ALA A 177 -2.71 23.85 21.22
N LEU A 178 -3.20 23.94 20.00
CA LEU A 178 -2.43 23.69 18.75
C LEU A 178 -1.91 25.01 18.14
N VAL A 179 -2.45 26.17 18.53
CA VAL A 179 -1.99 27.46 18.04
C VAL A 179 -0.51 27.64 18.36
N GLY A 180 0.28 28.04 17.39
CA GLY A 180 1.75 28.16 17.50
C GLY A 180 2.51 26.85 17.22
N LYS A 181 1.83 25.71 17.06
CA LYS A 181 2.48 24.46 16.63
C LYS A 181 2.56 24.38 15.11
N SER A 182 3.59 23.71 14.61
CA SER A 182 3.68 23.41 13.19
C SER A 182 2.59 22.45 12.74
N TRP A 183 2.20 22.52 11.48
CA TRP A 183 1.23 21.57 10.91
C TRP A 183 1.71 20.12 10.98
N LEU A 184 3.01 19.86 10.86
CA LEU A 184 3.58 18.53 11.03
C LEU A 184 3.38 18.01 12.46
N ASN A 185 3.67 18.84 13.46
CA ASN A 185 3.44 18.50 14.86
C ASN A 185 1.94 18.26 15.17
N VAL A 186 1.06 19.05 14.56
CA VAL A 186 -0.40 18.87 14.72
C VAL A 186 -0.86 17.54 14.14
N ILE A 187 -0.37 17.18 12.95
CA ILE A 187 -0.70 15.90 12.32
C ILE A 187 -0.16 14.74 13.14
N GLU A 188 1.06 14.86 13.66
CA GLU A 188 1.66 13.88 14.56
C GLU A 188 0.80 13.68 15.82
N ILE A 189 0.45 14.77 16.51
CA ILE A 189 -0.43 14.74 17.69
C ILE A 189 -1.75 14.01 17.37
N PHE A 190 -2.36 14.26 16.22
CA PHE A 190 -3.60 13.60 15.83
C PHE A 190 -3.36 12.13 15.43
N SER A 191 -2.25 11.82 14.77
CA SER A 191 -1.92 10.47 14.33
C SER A 191 -1.54 9.55 15.48
N ASP A 192 -0.83 10.08 16.48
CA ASP A 192 -0.41 9.34 17.66
C ASP A 192 -1.50 9.25 18.74
N HIS A 193 -2.60 9.96 18.54
CA HIS A 193 -3.68 9.96 19.53
C HIS A 193 -4.23 8.53 19.70
N LYS A 194 -4.42 8.13 20.97
CA LYS A 194 -4.88 6.78 21.35
C LYS A 194 -6.15 6.33 20.61
N GLU A 195 -7.01 7.27 20.21
CA GLU A 195 -8.22 7.02 19.43
C GLU A 195 -7.91 6.59 17.98
N THR A 196 -6.92 7.20 17.34
CA THR A 196 -6.48 6.82 15.98
C THR A 196 -5.95 5.39 15.99
N GLN A 197 -5.15 5.04 16.98
CA GLN A 197 -4.63 3.68 17.15
C GLN A 197 -5.75 2.66 17.41
N GLN A 198 -6.74 2.99 18.24
CA GLN A 198 -7.88 2.12 18.50
C GLN A 198 -8.76 1.91 17.26
N GLN A 199 -9.07 2.97 16.52
CA GLN A 199 -9.84 2.85 15.26
C GLN A 199 -9.09 2.05 14.20
N GLN A 200 -7.78 2.24 14.06
CA GLN A 200 -6.95 1.45 13.17
C GLN A 200 -6.93 -0.03 13.57
N GLN A 201 -6.85 -0.33 14.86
CA GLN A 201 -6.91 -1.69 15.38
C GLN A 201 -8.25 -2.37 15.08
N VAL A 202 -9.38 -1.67 15.32
CA VAL A 202 -10.74 -2.18 15.01
C VAL A 202 -10.90 -2.44 13.51
N LEU A 203 -10.43 -1.53 12.66
CA LEU A 203 -10.44 -1.71 11.21
C LEU A 203 -9.56 -2.88 10.76
N GLN A 204 -8.41 -3.09 11.39
CA GLN A 204 -7.52 -4.20 11.09
C GLN A 204 -8.14 -5.54 11.48
N VAL A 205 -8.73 -5.64 12.67
CA VAL A 205 -9.44 -6.86 13.13
C VAL A 205 -10.62 -7.17 12.20
N GLY A 206 -11.43 -6.18 11.84
CA GLY A 206 -12.53 -6.39 10.90
C GLY A 206 -12.08 -6.88 9.52
N ARG A 207 -10.92 -6.42 9.04
CA ARG A 207 -10.35 -6.85 7.75
C ARG A 207 -9.78 -8.25 7.78
N VAL A 208 -9.10 -8.62 8.87
CA VAL A 208 -8.61 -10.01 9.06
C VAL A 208 -9.80 -10.96 9.04
N ALA A 209 -10.87 -10.67 9.76
CA ALA A 209 -12.09 -11.50 9.77
C ALA A 209 -12.74 -11.64 8.38
N VAL A 210 -12.74 -10.57 7.58
CA VAL A 210 -13.24 -10.62 6.19
C VAL A 210 -12.30 -11.42 5.31
N ALA A 211 -11.00 -11.24 5.43
CA ALA A 211 -10.00 -12.00 4.66
C ALA A 211 -10.06 -13.49 4.98
N ASP A 212 -10.19 -13.86 6.25
CA ASP A 212 -10.34 -15.25 6.69
C ASP A 212 -11.61 -15.88 6.13
N LYS A 213 -12.74 -15.14 6.13
CA LYS A 213 -13.99 -15.60 5.52
C LYS A 213 -13.86 -15.85 4.01
N TRP A 214 -13.22 -14.94 3.28
CA TRP A 214 -12.95 -15.11 1.85
C TRP A 214 -12.01 -16.29 1.60
N GLN A 215 -10.98 -16.45 2.43
CA GLN A 215 -10.05 -17.58 2.33
C GLN A 215 -10.77 -18.91 2.55
N GLN A 216 -11.67 -19.00 3.53
CA GLN A 216 -12.48 -20.19 3.76
C GLN A 216 -13.40 -20.49 2.56
N GLN A 217 -14.06 -19.47 2.00
CA GLN A 217 -14.89 -19.66 0.80
C GLN A 217 -14.08 -20.16 -0.40
N ILE A 218 -12.84 -19.68 -0.56
CA ILE A 218 -11.95 -20.18 -1.62
C ILE A 218 -11.62 -21.67 -1.39
N TYR A 219 -11.31 -22.08 -0.17
CA TYR A 219 -11.05 -23.48 0.16
C TYR A 219 -12.29 -24.36 -0.12
N ASP A 220 -13.47 -23.91 0.26
CA ASP A 220 -14.72 -24.64 0.05
C ASP A 220 -15.02 -24.80 -1.44
N LEU A 221 -14.85 -23.73 -2.24
CA LEU A 221 -14.99 -23.78 -3.70
C LEU A 221 -13.95 -24.70 -4.36
N GLN A 222 -12.72 -24.67 -3.92
CA GLN A 222 -11.66 -25.58 -4.40
C GLN A 222 -11.99 -27.03 -4.12
N ALA A 223 -12.51 -27.34 -2.93
CA ALA A 223 -12.96 -28.69 -2.56
C ALA A 223 -14.13 -29.14 -3.44
N GLN A 224 -15.09 -28.25 -3.70
CA GLN A 224 -16.24 -28.53 -4.58
C GLN A 224 -15.79 -28.79 -6.04
N VAL A 225 -14.89 -27.99 -6.57
CA VAL A 225 -14.32 -28.17 -7.93
C VAL A 225 -13.60 -29.52 -8.02
N LYS A 226 -12.82 -29.90 -7.00
CA LYS A 226 -12.14 -31.18 -6.95
C LYS A 226 -13.12 -32.36 -6.93
N SER A 227 -14.21 -32.27 -6.16
CA SER A 227 -15.25 -33.29 -6.11
C SER A 227 -15.95 -33.45 -7.46
N GLN A 228 -16.29 -32.34 -8.12
CA GLN A 228 -16.90 -32.34 -9.46
C GLN A 228 -15.96 -32.96 -10.52
N GLN A 229 -14.66 -32.67 -10.42
CA GLN A 229 -13.66 -33.28 -11.31
C GLN A 229 -13.62 -34.79 -11.14
N THR A 230 -13.64 -35.29 -9.91
CA THR A 230 -13.66 -36.72 -9.65
C THR A 230 -14.91 -37.40 -10.23
N ALA A 231 -16.07 -36.75 -10.09
CA ALA A 231 -17.32 -37.24 -10.68
C ALA A 231 -17.29 -37.27 -12.22
N LEU A 232 -16.69 -36.25 -12.84
CA LEU A 232 -16.50 -36.19 -14.31
C LEU A 232 -15.54 -37.29 -14.80
N ASP A 233 -14.46 -37.54 -14.08
CA ASP A 233 -13.51 -38.59 -14.41
C ASP A 233 -14.16 -39.98 -14.33
N GLU A 234 -15.02 -40.23 -13.34
CA GLU A 234 -15.78 -41.46 -13.19
C GLU A 234 -16.84 -41.61 -14.30
N MET A 235 -17.60 -40.56 -14.62
CA MET A 235 -18.50 -40.56 -15.77
C MET A 235 -17.77 -40.83 -17.09
N GLY A 236 -16.62 -40.24 -17.29
CA GLY A 236 -15.77 -40.50 -18.45
C GLY A 236 -15.32 -41.97 -18.55
N LYS A 237 -15.10 -42.64 -17.43
CA LYS A 237 -14.80 -44.08 -17.38
C LYS A 237 -16.00 -44.90 -17.75
N GLN A 238 -17.17 -44.61 -17.20
CA GLN A 238 -18.43 -45.30 -17.50
C GLN A 238 -18.82 -45.16 -19.01
N ILE A 239 -18.63 -43.97 -19.57
CA ILE A 239 -18.87 -43.75 -21.03
C ILE A 239 -17.96 -44.63 -21.88
N ARG A 240 -16.65 -44.72 -21.53
CA ARG A 240 -15.72 -45.59 -22.27
C ARG A 240 -16.08 -47.08 -22.15
N GLU A 241 -16.55 -47.53 -21.00
CA GLU A 241 -17.03 -48.90 -20.78
C GLU A 241 -18.27 -49.20 -21.61
N LEU A 242 -19.24 -48.28 -21.63
CA LEU A 242 -20.45 -48.40 -22.49
C LEU A 242 -20.11 -48.39 -23.97
N GLN A 243 -19.19 -47.53 -24.41
CA GLN A 243 -18.72 -47.51 -25.82
C GLN A 243 -18.07 -48.84 -26.24
N ALA A 244 -17.26 -49.44 -25.34
CA ALA A 244 -16.65 -50.74 -25.57
C ALA A 244 -17.71 -51.85 -25.67
N GLN A 245 -18.78 -51.81 -24.84
CA GLN A 245 -19.90 -52.77 -24.90
C GLN A 245 -20.76 -52.61 -26.17
N LEU A 246 -20.92 -51.39 -26.67
CA LEU A 246 -21.73 -51.10 -27.85
C LEU A 246 -20.98 -51.25 -29.19
N GLY A 247 -19.68 -51.52 -29.15
CA GLY A 247 -18.86 -51.66 -30.38
C GLY A 247 -18.71 -50.36 -31.20
N VAL A 248 -18.95 -49.21 -30.59
CA VAL A 248 -18.89 -47.90 -31.25
C VAL A 248 -17.46 -47.47 -31.45
N GLN A 249 -17.01 -47.28 -32.72
CA GLN A 249 -15.67 -46.81 -33.04
C GLN A 249 -15.53 -45.29 -32.93
N SER A 250 -14.70 -44.87 -32.14
CA SER A 250 -13.66 -43.84 -31.96
C SER A 250 -13.81 -42.35 -32.35
N ASP A 251 -14.79 -41.85 -33.08
CA ASP A 251 -14.79 -40.41 -33.40
C ASP A 251 -15.31 -39.50 -32.27
N ASP A 252 -16.25 -40.02 -31.46
CA ASP A 252 -16.76 -39.29 -30.29
C ASP A 252 -15.78 -39.21 -29.12
N THR A 253 -14.77 -40.09 -29.11
CA THR A 253 -13.71 -40.08 -28.07
C THR A 253 -12.81 -38.84 -28.16
N LYS A 254 -12.66 -38.27 -29.34
CA LYS A 254 -11.89 -37.03 -29.54
C LYS A 254 -12.56 -35.82 -28.90
N LEU A 255 -13.87 -35.72 -28.98
CA LEU A 255 -14.66 -34.66 -28.33
C LEU A 255 -14.57 -34.71 -26.80
N LEU A 256 -14.68 -35.91 -26.22
CA LEU A 256 -14.58 -36.12 -24.78
C LEU A 256 -13.16 -35.85 -24.23
N ASN A 257 -12.13 -36.26 -24.95
CA ASN A 257 -10.76 -35.97 -24.62
C ASN A 257 -10.45 -34.45 -24.70
N GLY A 258 -10.93 -33.78 -25.75
CA GLY A 258 -10.83 -32.32 -25.89
C GLY A 258 -11.51 -31.56 -24.77
N PHE A 259 -12.67 -32.01 -24.29
CA PHE A 259 -13.37 -31.42 -23.16
C PHE A 259 -12.62 -31.64 -21.84
N GLY A 260 -12.07 -32.83 -21.61
CA GLY A 260 -11.23 -33.14 -20.45
C GLY A 260 -9.96 -32.27 -20.39
N GLU A 261 -9.27 -32.08 -21.51
CA GLU A 261 -8.12 -31.20 -21.63
C GLU A 261 -8.47 -29.72 -21.36
N TRP A 262 -9.60 -29.25 -21.87
CA TRP A 262 -10.10 -27.90 -21.64
C TRP A 262 -10.42 -27.67 -20.16
N LEU A 263 -11.12 -28.59 -19.50
CA LEU A 263 -11.39 -28.55 -18.06
C LEU A 263 -10.09 -28.55 -17.24
N GLN A 264 -9.10 -29.36 -17.59
CA GLN A 264 -7.81 -29.40 -16.90
C GLN A 264 -7.07 -28.05 -17.01
N LYS A 265 -7.17 -27.37 -18.16
CA LYS A 265 -6.60 -26.02 -18.33
C LYS A 265 -7.28 -24.98 -17.44
N ILE A 266 -8.61 -25.07 -17.26
CA ILE A 266 -9.34 -24.17 -16.33
C ILE A 266 -8.90 -24.42 -14.89
N ILE A 267 -8.88 -25.68 -14.44
CA ILE A 267 -8.49 -26.06 -13.08
C ILE A 267 -7.07 -25.57 -12.75
N THR A 268 -6.15 -25.73 -13.71
CA THR A 268 -4.77 -25.23 -13.56
C THR A 268 -4.71 -23.71 -13.44
N ARG A 269 -5.53 -22.98 -14.20
CA ARG A 269 -5.63 -21.51 -14.13
C ARG A 269 -6.23 -21.02 -12.80
N LEU A 270 -7.13 -21.81 -12.20
CA LEU A 270 -7.71 -21.51 -10.89
C LEU A 270 -6.77 -21.86 -9.72
N GLY A 271 -5.56 -22.34 -10.00
CA GLY A 271 -4.54 -22.63 -8.98
C GLY A 271 -4.83 -23.86 -8.12
N VAL A 272 -5.79 -24.71 -8.52
CA VAL A 272 -6.07 -25.98 -7.84
C VAL A 272 -4.93 -26.93 -8.16
N LYS A 273 -3.96 -27.09 -7.23
CA LYS A 273 -2.90 -28.11 -7.33
C LYS A 273 -3.52 -29.49 -7.12
N LYS A 274 -3.07 -30.45 -7.97
CA LYS A 274 -3.37 -31.88 -7.76
C LYS A 274 -2.85 -32.39 -6.44
#